data_5e53702aff115fae2b6f2fa37051f7ee
#
_entry.id   5e53702aff115fae2b6f2fa37051f7ee
#
_cell.length_a   1.000
_cell.length_b   1.000
_cell.length_c   1.000
_cell.angle_alpha   90.00
_cell.angle_beta   90.00
_cell.angle_gamma   90.00
#
_symmetry.space_group_name_H-M   'P 1'
#
loop_
_entity.id
_entity.type
_entity.pdbx_description
1 polymer ?
#
loop_
_entity_poly.entity_id
_entity_poly.type
_entity_poly.pdbx_seq_one_letter_code
_entity_poly.pdbx_strand_id
1 'polypeptide(L)'
;MEAGAQPDAEVVVEAAGGVVLRESDHGPEVLVVHRPKYDDWSLPKGKLDPGETFETAATREVEEETGWRCTLGEELPAVRYTDRHGRPKIVRYWTMTAVSFSEFTPNDEVDDVRWLPVGEAATLLSYDADRALLERAGKVS
;
A
#
# COMPACT_ATOMS: atom_id res chain seq x y z
N MET A 1 -32.93 14.71 13.24
CA MET A 1 -32.38 14.40 13.10
C MET A 1 -31.65 14.06 12.74
N GLU A 2 -31.77 13.83 12.56
CA GLU A 2 -31.20 13.38 12.33
C GLU A 2 -30.37 12.87 11.99
N ALA A 3 -30.55 13.16 12.10
CA ALA A 3 -29.59 12.72 11.81
C ALA A 3 -29.20 11.74 11.54
N GLY A 4 -29.43 11.53 11.84
CA GLY A 4 -29.05 10.28 11.85
C GLY A 4 -28.97 9.59 10.61
N ALA A 5 -29.75 9.53 9.96
CA ALA A 5 -29.81 8.69 8.79
C ALA A 5 -28.51 8.56 8.04
N GLN A 6 -27.53 9.28 8.44
CA GLN A 6 -26.27 9.28 7.73
C GLN A 6 -25.29 8.17 8.13
N PRO A 7 -25.51 7.39 9.18
CA PRO A 7 -24.51 6.41 9.55
C PRO A 7 -24.09 5.51 8.39
N ASP A 8 -25.01 5.08 7.57
CA ASP A 8 -24.66 4.21 6.46
C ASP A 8 -23.81 4.91 5.43
N ALA A 9 -24.09 6.17 5.19
CA ALA A 9 -23.29 6.96 4.26
C ALA A 9 -21.91 7.23 4.82
N GLU A 10 -21.76 7.08 6.13
CA GLU A 10 -20.51 7.36 6.80
C GLU A 10 -19.58 6.14 6.90
N VAL A 11 -20.04 4.97 6.46
CA VAL A 11 -19.19 3.80 6.50
C VAL A 11 -18.04 3.99 5.53
N VAL A 12 -16.82 3.93 6.04
CA VAL A 12 -15.62 4.12 5.26
C VAL A 12 -14.84 2.82 5.24
N VAL A 13 -14.44 2.40 4.06
CA VAL A 13 -13.58 1.23 3.93
C VAL A 13 -12.15 1.68 4.26
N GLU A 14 -11.54 1.03 5.23
CA GLU A 14 -10.22 1.40 5.73
C GLU A 14 -9.17 0.40 5.28
N ALA A 15 -8.07 0.92 4.76
CA ALA A 15 -6.96 0.10 4.29
C ALA A 15 -5.64 0.77 4.67
N ALA A 16 -4.58 0.00 4.67
CA ALA A 16 -3.26 0.50 5.00
C ALA A 16 -2.20 -0.22 4.17
N GLY A 17 -1.10 0.46 3.91
CA GLY A 17 -0.02 -0.14 3.14
C GLY A 17 1.29 0.61 3.32
N GLY A 18 2.23 0.34 2.45
CA GLY A 18 3.55 0.90 2.61
C GLY A 18 4.28 1.18 1.30
N VAL A 19 5.18 2.15 1.39
CA VAL A 19 6.20 2.39 0.38
C VAL A 19 7.48 1.82 0.98
N VAL A 20 7.85 0.61 0.57
CA VAL A 20 8.99 -0.10 1.14
C VAL A 20 10.20 0.21 0.29
N LEU A 21 11.19 0.84 0.90
CA LEU A 21 12.38 1.30 0.21
C LEU A 21 13.61 0.56 0.72
N ARG A 22 14.57 0.34 -0.17
CA ARG A 22 15.89 -0.17 0.20
C ARG A 22 16.93 0.44 -0.72
N GLU A 23 18.17 0.53 -0.24
CA GLU A 23 19.28 0.96 -1.07
C GLU A 23 19.84 -0.20 -1.86
N SER A 24 20.30 0.10 -3.07
CA SER A 24 21.00 -0.87 -3.90
C SER A 24 22.21 -0.17 -4.53
N ASP A 25 23.03 -0.95 -5.24
CA ASP A 25 24.19 -0.40 -5.94
C ASP A 25 23.79 0.62 -7.00
N HIS A 26 22.52 0.60 -7.41
CA HIS A 26 22.02 1.49 -8.46
C HIS A 26 21.04 2.54 -7.89
N GLY A 27 21.08 2.79 -6.58
CA GLY A 27 20.21 3.75 -5.94
C GLY A 27 19.03 3.09 -5.25
N PRO A 28 18.06 3.87 -4.78
CA PRO A 28 16.93 3.32 -4.04
C PRO A 28 16.01 2.48 -4.91
N GLU A 29 15.52 1.39 -4.32
CA GLU A 29 14.52 0.52 -4.94
C GLU A 29 13.27 0.50 -4.08
N VAL A 30 12.15 0.26 -4.72
CA VAL A 30 10.85 0.17 -4.04
C VAL A 30 10.18 -1.15 -4.39
N LEU A 31 9.41 -1.67 -3.43
CA LEU A 31 8.70 -2.94 -3.58
C LEU A 31 7.32 -2.68 -4.18
N VAL A 32 7.03 -3.35 -5.30
CA VAL A 32 5.74 -3.21 -5.99
C VAL A 32 5.15 -4.58 -6.24
N VAL A 33 3.82 -4.63 -6.36
CA VAL A 33 3.09 -5.88 -6.55
C VAL A 33 2.23 -5.81 -7.80
N HIS A 34 2.07 -6.95 -8.47
CA HIS A 34 1.15 -7.11 -9.58
C HIS A 34 -0.09 -7.85 -9.10
N ARG A 35 -1.27 -7.32 -9.45
CA ARG A 35 -2.55 -7.91 -9.06
C ARG A 35 -3.20 -8.51 -10.30
N PRO A 36 -3.30 -9.85 -10.40
CA PRO A 36 -3.80 -10.48 -11.63
C PRO A 36 -5.25 -10.13 -11.92
N LYS A 37 -6.07 -9.95 -10.88
CA LYS A 37 -7.49 -9.64 -11.07
C LYS A 37 -7.70 -8.33 -11.82
N TYR A 38 -6.82 -7.35 -11.60
CA TYR A 38 -6.93 -6.02 -12.22
C TYR A 38 -5.87 -5.80 -13.29
N ASP A 39 -4.93 -6.75 -13.41
CA ASP A 39 -3.77 -6.61 -14.30
C ASP A 39 -3.10 -5.25 -14.09
N ASP A 40 -2.80 -4.92 -12.84
CA ASP A 40 -2.17 -3.66 -12.50
C ASP A 40 -0.97 -3.85 -11.59
N TRP A 41 -0.14 -2.80 -11.51
CA TRP A 41 0.97 -2.72 -10.58
C TRP A 41 0.65 -1.65 -9.55
N SER A 42 0.87 -1.99 -8.28
CA SER A 42 0.55 -1.06 -7.19
C SER A 42 1.53 -1.22 -6.04
N LEU A 43 1.46 -0.26 -5.12
CA LEU A 43 2.11 -0.40 -3.82
C LEU A 43 1.32 -1.42 -3.00
N PRO A 44 2.01 -2.21 -2.15
CA PRO A 44 1.30 -3.21 -1.34
C PRO A 44 0.41 -2.55 -0.29
N LYS A 45 -0.80 -3.05 -0.15
CA LYS A 45 -1.79 -2.54 0.80
C LYS A 45 -2.92 -3.54 0.95
N GLY A 46 -3.73 -3.36 1.98
CA GLY A 46 -4.94 -4.16 2.15
C GLY A 46 -5.82 -3.62 3.26
N LYS A 47 -6.98 -4.22 3.43
CA LYS A 47 -7.99 -3.76 4.38
C LYS A 47 -7.61 -4.10 5.81
N LEU A 48 -8.06 -3.26 6.74
CA LEU A 48 -7.93 -3.53 8.16
C LEU A 48 -8.83 -4.70 8.55
N ASP A 49 -8.34 -5.52 9.47
CA ASP A 49 -9.18 -6.50 10.15
C ASP A 49 -9.95 -5.79 11.26
N PRO A 50 -11.08 -6.35 11.70
CA PRO A 50 -11.86 -5.74 12.79
C PRO A 50 -10.97 -5.49 14.02
N GLY A 51 -11.02 -4.26 14.51
CA GLY A 51 -10.28 -3.88 15.71
C GLY A 51 -8.80 -3.60 15.51
N GLU A 52 -8.33 -3.71 14.29
CA GLU A 52 -6.91 -3.50 13.97
C GLU A 52 -6.63 -2.02 13.79
N THR A 53 -5.44 -1.57 14.20
CA THR A 53 -5.00 -0.19 13.92
C THR A 53 -4.48 -0.13 12.48
N PHE A 54 -4.46 1.07 11.92
CA PHE A 54 -3.88 1.27 10.59
C PHE A 54 -2.41 0.85 10.56
N GLU A 55 -1.67 1.18 11.61
CA GLU A 55 -0.24 0.85 11.67
C GLU A 55 0.00 -0.65 11.65
N THR A 56 -0.75 -1.41 12.43
CA THR A 56 -0.63 -2.86 12.45
C THR A 56 -1.04 -3.45 11.11
N ALA A 57 -2.13 -2.95 10.54
CA ALA A 57 -2.60 -3.42 9.24
C ALA A 57 -1.57 -3.16 8.15
N ALA A 58 -0.90 -2.01 8.19
CA ALA A 58 0.08 -1.65 7.17
C ALA A 58 1.21 -2.68 7.10
N THR A 59 1.82 -3.02 8.23
CA THR A 59 2.92 -3.98 8.24
C THR A 59 2.43 -5.39 7.93
N ARG A 60 1.25 -5.76 8.43
CA ARG A 60 0.68 -7.08 8.17
C ARG A 60 0.37 -7.27 6.69
N GLU A 61 -0.29 -6.29 6.07
CA GLU A 61 -0.67 -6.40 4.66
C GLU A 61 0.55 -6.42 3.75
N VAL A 62 1.57 -5.61 4.05
CA VAL A 62 2.80 -5.64 3.27
C VAL A 62 3.43 -7.03 3.35
N GLU A 63 3.48 -7.62 4.54
CA GLU A 63 4.06 -8.95 4.69
C GLU A 63 3.22 -10.00 3.95
N GLU A 64 1.90 -9.93 4.07
CA GLU A 64 1.03 -10.89 3.38
C GLU A 64 1.18 -10.81 1.87
N GLU A 65 1.29 -9.61 1.33
CA GLU A 65 1.35 -9.42 -0.13
C GLU A 65 2.74 -9.64 -0.71
N THR A 66 3.78 -9.46 0.07
CA THR A 66 5.15 -9.46 -0.48
C THR A 66 6.09 -10.48 0.14
N GLY A 67 5.76 -11.02 1.31
CA GLY A 67 6.67 -11.88 2.05
C GLY A 67 7.71 -11.13 2.87
N TRP A 68 7.70 -9.81 2.83
CA TRP A 68 8.67 -8.99 3.54
C TRP A 68 8.11 -8.44 4.84
N ARG A 69 8.80 -8.72 5.94
CA ARG A 69 8.52 -8.11 7.22
C ARG A 69 9.25 -6.78 7.27
N CYS A 70 8.51 -5.73 7.63
CA CYS A 70 9.01 -4.36 7.57
C CYS A 70 8.76 -3.61 8.86
N THR A 71 9.53 -2.55 9.08
CA THR A 71 9.28 -1.61 10.17
C THR A 71 8.71 -0.32 9.58
N LEU A 72 7.83 0.33 10.36
CA LEU A 72 7.22 1.60 9.95
C LEU A 72 8.20 2.74 10.03
N GLY A 73 8.12 3.63 9.06
CA GLY A 73 8.83 4.90 9.07
C GLY A 73 7.85 6.06 9.23
N GLU A 74 7.91 7.00 8.31
CA GLU A 74 7.09 8.21 8.33
C GLU A 74 5.74 7.97 7.69
N GLU A 75 4.68 8.51 8.29
CA GLU A 75 3.37 8.44 7.66
C GLU A 75 3.30 9.40 6.47
N LEU A 76 2.73 8.92 5.38
CA LEU A 76 2.55 9.69 4.16
C LEU A 76 1.12 10.22 4.08
N PRO A 77 0.83 11.18 3.19
CA PRO A 77 -0.55 11.65 3.04
C PRO A 77 -1.50 10.51 2.68
N ALA A 78 -2.65 10.47 3.31
CA ALA A 78 -3.65 9.45 3.04
C ALA A 78 -4.26 9.63 1.65
N VAL A 79 -4.67 8.53 1.06
CA VAL A 79 -5.36 8.53 -0.24
C VAL A 79 -6.84 8.24 0.03
N ARG A 80 -7.72 9.10 -0.49
CA ARG A 80 -9.15 8.94 -0.30
C ARG A 80 -9.82 8.90 -1.65
N TYR A 81 -10.76 7.97 -1.81
CA TYR A 81 -11.53 7.87 -3.06
C TYR A 81 -12.81 7.07 -2.78
N THR A 82 -13.68 7.02 -3.79
CA THR A 82 -14.88 6.19 -3.75
C THR A 82 -14.57 4.92 -4.53
N ASP A 83 -14.81 3.76 -3.91
CA ASP A 83 -14.51 2.51 -4.58
C ASP A 83 -15.58 2.18 -5.62
N ARG A 84 -15.40 1.06 -6.35
CA ARG A 84 -16.30 0.68 -7.43
C ARG A 84 -17.72 0.38 -6.94
N HIS A 85 -17.90 0.15 -5.64
CA HIS A 85 -19.21 -0.11 -5.05
C HIS A 85 -19.84 1.14 -4.47
N GLY A 86 -19.26 2.32 -4.74
CA GLY A 86 -19.79 3.58 -4.26
C GLY A 86 -19.46 3.89 -2.81
N ARG A 87 -18.55 3.15 -2.19
CA ARG A 87 -18.21 3.35 -0.79
C ARG A 87 -17.00 4.27 -0.64
N PRO A 88 -17.04 5.22 0.31
CA PRO A 88 -15.84 6.00 0.60
C PRO A 88 -14.73 5.07 1.10
N LYS A 89 -13.51 5.33 0.67
CA LYS A 89 -12.37 4.52 1.09
C LYS A 89 -11.20 5.43 1.45
N ILE A 90 -10.51 5.08 2.52
CA ILE A 90 -9.28 5.73 2.92
C ILE A 90 -8.18 4.69 2.99
N VAL A 91 -7.03 5.01 2.41
CA VAL A 91 -5.84 4.16 2.50
C VAL A 91 -4.73 5.01 3.11
N ARG A 92 -4.18 4.55 4.23
CA ARG A 92 -3.08 5.23 4.89
C ARG A 92 -1.79 4.48 4.61
N TYR A 93 -0.74 5.20 4.30
CA TYR A 93 0.55 4.64 3.91
C TYR A 93 1.67 5.18 4.77
N TRP A 94 2.69 4.37 4.95
CA TRP A 94 3.93 4.74 5.63
C TRP A 94 5.11 4.36 4.76
N THR A 95 6.21 5.11 4.88
CA THR A 95 7.49 4.59 4.40
C THR A 95 7.85 3.42 5.28
N MET A 96 8.50 2.42 4.72
CA MET A 96 8.88 1.21 5.47
C MET A 96 10.27 0.77 5.08
N THR A 97 10.94 0.12 6.03
CA THR A 97 12.23 -0.52 5.83
C THR A 97 12.05 -2.02 5.92
N ALA A 98 12.50 -2.75 4.91
CA ALA A 98 12.43 -4.21 4.91
C ALA A 98 13.44 -4.77 5.91
N VAL A 99 12.99 -5.70 6.75
CA VAL A 99 13.83 -6.31 7.77
C VAL A 99 14.22 -7.74 7.38
N SER A 100 13.24 -8.55 6.99
CA SER A 100 13.51 -9.96 6.64
C SER A 100 12.45 -10.46 5.67
N PHE A 101 12.86 -11.39 4.84
CA PHE A 101 11.98 -12.04 3.89
C PHE A 101 11.68 -13.45 4.38
N SER A 102 10.39 -13.82 4.46
CA SER A 102 10.01 -15.17 4.81
C SER A 102 9.78 -16.00 3.55
N GLU A 103 8.72 -15.68 2.84
CA GLU A 103 8.44 -16.36 1.56
C GLU A 103 7.29 -15.62 0.88
N PHE A 104 7.21 -15.77 -0.43
CA PHE A 104 6.08 -15.28 -1.20
C PHE A 104 5.64 -16.39 -2.16
N THR A 105 4.33 -16.66 -2.16
CA THR A 105 3.73 -17.61 -3.09
C THR A 105 2.71 -16.86 -3.94
N PRO A 106 2.87 -16.86 -5.27
CA PRO A 106 1.90 -16.22 -6.15
C PRO A 106 0.49 -16.76 -5.88
N ASN A 107 -0.49 -15.88 -5.90
CA ASN A 107 -1.87 -16.21 -5.57
C ASN A 107 -2.82 -15.31 -6.35
N ASP A 108 -4.12 -15.44 -6.06
CA ASP A 108 -5.16 -14.71 -6.81
C ASP A 108 -5.12 -13.21 -6.54
N GLU A 109 -4.55 -12.78 -5.42
CA GLU A 109 -4.50 -11.37 -5.07
C GLU A 109 -3.22 -10.70 -5.58
N VAL A 110 -2.08 -11.41 -5.48
CA VAL A 110 -0.79 -10.91 -5.93
C VAL A 110 -0.05 -12.07 -6.58
N ASP A 111 0.32 -11.94 -7.84
CA ASP A 111 1.03 -12.99 -8.55
C ASP A 111 2.48 -12.66 -8.83
N ASP A 112 2.91 -11.43 -8.59
CA ASP A 112 4.30 -11.03 -8.81
C ASP A 112 4.66 -9.91 -7.84
N VAL A 113 5.88 -9.96 -7.30
CA VAL A 113 6.44 -8.97 -6.38
C VAL A 113 7.83 -8.63 -6.90
N ARG A 114 8.12 -7.35 -7.01
CA ARG A 114 9.42 -6.91 -7.54
C ARG A 114 10.00 -5.75 -6.75
N TRP A 115 11.31 -5.80 -6.58
CA TRP A 115 12.09 -4.63 -6.19
C TRP A 115 12.52 -3.94 -7.48
N LEU A 116 12.15 -2.68 -7.64
CA LEU A 116 12.49 -1.91 -8.85
C LEU A 116 13.17 -0.61 -8.46
N PRO A 117 14.13 -0.16 -9.27
CA PRO A 117 14.62 1.21 -9.12
C PRO A 117 13.42 2.17 -9.13
N VAL A 118 13.50 3.20 -8.31
CA VAL A 118 12.37 4.12 -8.11
C VAL A 118 11.87 4.70 -9.45
N GLY A 119 12.78 5.04 -10.35
CA GLY A 119 12.38 5.57 -11.67
C GLY A 119 11.61 4.58 -12.50
N GLU A 120 12.02 3.30 -12.48
CA GLU A 120 11.30 2.26 -13.22
C GLU A 120 9.93 2.00 -12.59
N ALA A 121 9.89 1.97 -11.25
CA ALA A 121 8.63 1.77 -10.54
C ALA A 121 7.63 2.87 -10.89
N ALA A 122 8.08 4.11 -10.95
CA ALA A 122 7.20 5.23 -11.29
C ALA A 122 6.57 5.05 -12.67
N THR A 123 7.31 4.47 -13.62
CA THR A 123 6.78 4.20 -14.95
C THR A 123 5.81 3.03 -14.94
N LEU A 124 6.08 2.02 -14.13
CA LEU A 124 5.30 0.79 -14.12
C LEU A 124 4.00 0.91 -13.32
N LEU A 125 4.01 1.66 -12.22
CA LEU A 125 2.84 1.80 -11.35
C LEU A 125 1.64 2.29 -12.14
N SER A 126 0.50 1.66 -11.91
CA SER A 126 -0.71 1.90 -12.69
C SER A 126 -1.47 3.15 -12.25
N TYR A 127 -1.23 3.66 -11.04
CA TYR A 127 -2.04 4.72 -10.45
C TYR A 127 -1.23 5.95 -10.14
N ASP A 128 -1.78 7.12 -10.48
CA ASP A 128 -1.14 8.40 -10.17
C ASP A 128 -0.95 8.58 -8.66
N ALA A 129 -1.91 8.11 -7.87
CA ALA A 129 -1.81 8.22 -6.41
C ALA A 129 -0.58 7.48 -5.89
N ASP A 130 -0.29 6.29 -6.43
CA ASP A 130 0.88 5.53 -6.02
C ASP A 130 2.17 6.24 -6.43
N ARG A 131 2.19 6.82 -7.62
CA ARG A 131 3.36 7.59 -8.07
C ARG A 131 3.60 8.80 -7.17
N ALA A 132 2.53 9.48 -6.76
CA ALA A 132 2.65 10.63 -5.86
C ALA A 132 3.19 10.22 -4.50
N LEU A 133 2.74 9.07 -3.98
CA LEU A 133 3.25 8.53 -2.72
C LEU A 133 4.73 8.18 -2.83
N LEU A 134 5.13 7.57 -3.94
CA LEU A 134 6.52 7.22 -4.16
C LEU A 134 7.40 8.47 -4.19
N GLU A 135 6.96 9.50 -4.88
CA GLU A 135 7.68 10.76 -4.93
C GLU A 135 7.80 11.38 -3.54
N ARG A 136 6.70 11.38 -2.80
CA ARG A 136 6.69 11.94 -1.45
C ARG A 136 7.60 11.16 -0.52
N ALA A 137 7.62 9.84 -0.63
CA ALA A 137 8.48 8.99 0.18
C ALA A 137 9.95 9.33 -0.04
N GLY A 138 10.33 9.64 -1.27
CA GLY A 138 11.69 10.04 -1.57
C GLY A 138 12.11 11.33 -0.89
N LYS A 139 11.15 12.18 -0.52
CA LYS A 139 11.44 13.47 0.13
C LYS A 139 11.57 13.35 1.64
N VAL A 140 10.98 12.31 2.24
CA VAL A 140 11.02 12.14 3.70
C VAL A 140 12.01 11.09 4.16
N SER A 141 12.58 10.33 3.23
CA SER A 141 13.54 9.27 3.58
C SER A 141 15.02 9.65 3.34
#